data_6019b72fd7975c4490cc31c8896b9123
#
_entry.id   6019b72fd7975c4490cc31c8896b9123
#
_cell.length_a   1.000
_cell.length_b   1.000
_cell.length_c   1.000
_cell.angle_alpha   90.00
_cell.angle_beta   90.00
_cell.angle_gamma   90.00
#
_symmetry.space_group_name_H-M   'P 1'
#
loop_
_entity.id
_entity.type
_entity.pdbx_description
1 polymer ?
#
loop_
_entity_poly.entity_id
_entity_poly.type
_entity_poly.pdbx_seq_one_letter_code
_entity_poly.pdbx_strand_id
1 'polypeptide(L)'
;MSKKEGKGLKSFNKGFQVPDTYIIIFLVVVVAALLTFLVPKGFYETQDISYMINGVEKTRTVIKDGSFQYLTDDAGNVVTEGVALFSGDGGTGFFNYMYNGIVSSSAIEIIAFLMVVGGAFGIMIRTGAIESGLIGLIRKAKGAEKLLIPVLFVLFSLGGAVFGMGEEALPFTMILCPLFVAVGYDSVIAVLVTYVATQIGFGSSWMNPFSVGIAQGIAGIDVFSGAGFRMVMWVVFTALGCGMTMFYASKIKKNPTISIAYKTDSYFREQNETTGIDEGHSFGLGHILVLLTLAVTVVWVVWGVMTQGYYMPEIATQFFIMGIVSGVFGVIFKLNDMKLNDIATSFKDGAKDLIGAALVVAMAQGIMQVLGGSDPTTPTVIIINYICLFDYLFISS
;
A
#
# COMPACT_ATOMS: atom_id res chain seq x y z
N MET A 1 54.44 0.62 -30.96
CA MET A 1 54.54 1.91 -30.28
C MET A 1 53.31 2.13 -29.41
N SER A 2 53.61 2.36 -28.19
CA SER A 2 52.83 2.31 -26.94
C SER A 2 51.47 3.03 -26.97
N LYS A 3 50.40 2.31 -26.63
CA LYS A 3 49.12 2.84 -26.16
C LYS A 3 49.29 3.30 -24.70
N LYS A 4 49.21 4.61 -24.46
CA LYS A 4 49.06 5.17 -23.12
C LYS A 4 47.61 4.98 -22.70
N GLU A 5 47.37 4.05 -21.78
CA GLU A 5 46.12 3.95 -21.04
C GLU A 5 45.96 5.20 -20.16
N GLY A 6 44.88 5.94 -20.43
CA GLY A 6 44.47 7.04 -19.59
C GLY A 6 43.98 6.48 -18.24
N LYS A 7 44.69 6.77 -17.15
CA LYS A 7 44.24 6.59 -15.79
C LYS A 7 42.95 7.37 -15.57
N GLY A 8 41.82 6.68 -15.66
CA GLY A 8 40.53 7.22 -15.28
C GLY A 8 40.53 7.69 -13.82
N LEU A 9 40.17 8.93 -13.60
CA LEU A 9 39.93 9.51 -12.28
C LEU A 9 39.00 8.58 -11.48
N LYS A 10 39.54 8.01 -10.42
CA LYS A 10 38.71 7.36 -9.39
C LYS A 10 37.82 8.42 -8.79
N SER A 11 36.54 8.43 -9.17
CA SER A 11 35.50 9.22 -8.53
C SER A 11 35.38 8.76 -7.08
N PHE A 12 35.93 9.57 -6.15
CA PHE A 12 35.67 9.47 -4.71
C PHE A 12 34.30 10.09 -4.41
N ASN A 13 33.23 9.55 -4.97
CA ASN A 13 31.89 9.82 -4.50
C ASN A 13 31.31 8.49 -4.03
N LYS A 14 31.77 7.97 -2.88
CA LYS A 14 31.00 7.06 -2.06
C LYS A 14 29.89 7.90 -1.43
N GLY A 15 28.88 8.26 -2.20
CA GLY A 15 27.63 8.73 -1.66
C GLY A 15 27.11 7.67 -0.67
N PHE A 16 26.63 8.10 0.48
CA PHE A 16 25.95 7.24 1.44
C PHE A 16 24.87 6.45 0.69
N GLN A 17 25.09 5.15 0.53
CA GLN A 17 24.08 4.27 -0.04
C GLN A 17 23.12 3.91 1.08
N VAL A 18 21.88 4.33 0.92
CA VAL A 18 20.80 3.94 1.84
C VAL A 18 20.71 2.41 1.83
N PRO A 19 20.75 1.75 2.99
CA PRO A 19 20.58 0.31 3.07
C PRO A 19 19.23 -0.13 2.49
N ASP A 20 19.14 -1.38 2.06
CA ASP A 20 17.88 -1.99 1.64
C ASP A 20 16.83 -1.90 2.76
N THR A 21 15.56 -1.79 2.38
CA THR A 21 14.42 -1.67 3.32
C THR A 21 14.39 -2.80 4.34
N TYR A 22 14.73 -4.03 3.92
CA TYR A 22 14.78 -5.17 4.84
C TYR A 22 15.85 -5.01 5.94
N ILE A 23 17.00 -4.44 5.58
CA ILE A 23 18.08 -4.14 6.55
C ILE A 23 17.61 -3.07 7.53
N ILE A 24 16.96 -2.02 7.03
CA ILE A 24 16.44 -0.94 7.88
C ILE A 24 15.43 -1.49 8.88
N ILE A 25 14.46 -2.28 8.42
CA ILE A 25 13.45 -2.89 9.30
C ILE A 25 14.11 -3.84 10.30
N PHE A 26 15.07 -4.66 9.87
CA PHE A 26 15.80 -5.54 10.78
C PHE A 26 16.53 -4.75 11.89
N LEU A 27 17.16 -3.61 11.56
CA LEU A 27 17.77 -2.74 12.55
C LEU A 27 16.73 -2.18 13.55
N VAL A 28 15.53 -1.84 13.06
CA VAL A 28 14.41 -1.43 13.91
C VAL A 28 13.98 -2.57 14.85
N VAL A 29 13.93 -3.81 14.35
CA VAL A 29 13.65 -5.01 15.17
C VAL A 29 14.71 -5.17 16.27
N VAL A 30 16.00 -4.96 15.95
CA VAL A 30 17.09 -4.98 16.97
C VAL A 30 16.88 -3.91 18.03
N VAL A 31 16.54 -2.68 17.61
CA VAL A 31 16.25 -1.59 18.56
C VAL A 31 15.04 -1.93 19.41
N ALA A 32 13.97 -2.45 18.81
CA ALA A 32 12.78 -2.91 19.53
C ALA A 32 13.12 -3.98 20.59
N ALA A 33 13.94 -4.97 20.20
CA ALA A 33 14.40 -6.00 21.13
C ALA A 33 15.22 -5.43 22.30
N LEU A 34 16.10 -4.47 22.04
CA LEU A 34 16.86 -3.80 23.11
C LEU A 34 15.95 -3.01 24.05
N LEU A 35 14.91 -2.38 23.52
CA LEU A 35 13.93 -1.63 24.32
C LEU A 35 13.17 -2.53 25.28
N THR A 36 12.95 -3.81 24.98
CA THR A 36 12.28 -4.74 25.91
C THR A 36 13.05 -4.93 27.22
N PHE A 37 14.37 -4.69 27.25
CA PHE A 37 15.19 -4.75 28.47
C PHE A 37 15.17 -3.47 29.29
N LEU A 38 14.73 -2.35 28.69
CA LEU A 38 14.80 -1.02 29.34
C LEU A 38 13.41 -0.51 29.74
N VAL A 39 12.38 -0.87 28.98
CA VAL A 39 11.04 -0.34 29.13
C VAL A 39 10.14 -1.40 29.79
N PRO A 40 9.45 -1.06 30.88
CA PRO A 40 8.56 -2.01 31.55
C PRO A 40 7.38 -2.38 30.67
N LYS A 41 6.82 -3.56 30.93
CA LYS A 41 5.60 -4.05 30.29
C LYS A 41 4.36 -3.55 31.04
N GLY A 42 3.27 -3.40 30.32
CA GLY A 42 1.97 -3.06 30.87
C GLY A 42 0.84 -3.56 29.98
N PHE A 43 -0.38 -3.48 30.45
CA PHE A 43 -1.59 -3.93 29.72
C PHE A 43 -2.77 -3.04 30.09
N TYR A 44 -3.84 -3.15 29.31
CA TYR A 44 -5.11 -2.46 29.53
C TYR A 44 -6.24 -3.47 29.74
N GLU A 45 -7.26 -3.06 30.49
CA GLU A 45 -8.55 -3.72 30.40
C GLU A 45 -9.28 -3.31 29.14
N THR A 46 -10.09 -4.20 28.60
CA THR A 46 -10.94 -3.92 27.44
C THR A 46 -12.41 -3.93 27.85
N GLN A 47 -13.22 -3.23 27.07
CA GLN A 47 -14.68 -3.23 27.19
C GLN A 47 -15.33 -3.32 25.81
N ASP A 48 -16.46 -3.97 25.73
CA ASP A 48 -17.24 -4.03 24.52
C ASP A 48 -18.15 -2.80 24.41
N ILE A 49 -18.05 -2.08 23.31
CA ILE A 49 -18.95 -0.99 22.98
C ILE A 49 -19.77 -1.36 21.73
N SER A 50 -21.08 -1.11 21.81
CA SER A 50 -21.97 -1.25 20.66
C SER A 50 -22.09 0.10 19.93
N TYR A 51 -22.02 0.07 18.61
CA TYR A 51 -22.21 1.22 17.76
C TYR A 51 -23.03 0.86 16.51
N MET A 52 -23.75 1.83 15.97
CA MET A 52 -24.59 1.63 14.80
C MET A 52 -23.87 2.04 13.53
N ILE A 53 -23.76 1.14 12.56
CA ILE A 53 -23.32 1.45 11.20
C ILE A 53 -24.44 1.10 10.24
N ASN A 54 -24.94 2.08 9.48
CA ASN A 54 -26.01 1.90 8.49
C ASN A 54 -27.25 1.19 9.04
N GLY A 55 -27.60 1.43 10.30
CA GLY A 55 -28.75 0.80 10.96
C GLY A 55 -28.50 -0.63 11.49
N VAL A 56 -27.25 -1.14 11.40
CA VAL A 56 -26.85 -2.44 11.98
C VAL A 56 -26.03 -2.17 13.22
N GLU A 57 -26.43 -2.76 14.35
CA GLU A 57 -25.65 -2.71 15.59
C GLU A 57 -24.42 -3.63 15.42
N LYS A 58 -23.24 -3.07 15.64
CA LYS A 58 -21.96 -3.79 15.69
C LYS A 58 -21.35 -3.60 17.05
N THR A 59 -20.76 -4.65 17.60
CA THR A 59 -20.02 -4.63 18.86
C THR A 59 -18.53 -4.65 18.54
N ARG A 60 -17.77 -3.84 19.25
CA ARG A 60 -16.31 -3.83 19.16
C ARG A 60 -15.71 -3.76 20.55
N THR A 61 -14.66 -4.55 20.76
CA THR A 61 -13.83 -4.49 21.95
C THR A 61 -12.87 -3.33 21.84
N VAL A 62 -12.88 -2.42 22.82
CA VAL A 62 -12.02 -1.25 22.91
C VAL A 62 -11.30 -1.21 24.26
N ILE A 63 -10.19 -0.47 24.29
CA ILE A 63 -9.47 -0.21 25.55
C ILE A 63 -10.36 0.62 26.47
N LYS A 64 -10.45 0.20 27.74
CA LYS A 64 -11.16 0.95 28.78
C LYS A 64 -10.27 2.10 29.25
N ASP A 65 -10.78 3.31 29.17
CA ASP A 65 -10.04 4.50 29.58
C ASP A 65 -9.58 4.44 31.04
N GLY A 66 -8.36 4.86 31.32
CA GLY A 66 -7.76 4.84 32.66
C GLY A 66 -7.42 3.45 33.24
N SER A 67 -7.57 2.37 32.46
CA SER A 67 -7.34 0.99 32.93
C SER A 67 -5.90 0.52 32.83
N PHE A 68 -4.95 1.38 32.43
CA PHE A 68 -3.55 1.00 32.29
C PHE A 68 -2.96 0.45 33.59
N GLN A 69 -2.31 -0.71 33.53
CA GLN A 69 -1.62 -1.35 34.64
C GLN A 69 -0.24 -1.81 34.23
N TYR A 70 0.76 -1.57 35.10
CA TYR A 70 2.09 -2.16 34.91
C TYR A 70 2.06 -3.64 35.25
N LEU A 71 2.85 -4.43 34.54
CA LEU A 71 3.16 -5.79 34.96
C LEU A 71 4.04 -5.73 36.23
N THR A 72 3.56 -6.33 37.31
CA THR A 72 4.28 -6.39 38.59
C THR A 72 4.59 -7.83 38.97
N ASP A 73 5.71 -8.03 39.69
CA ASP A 73 6.04 -9.30 40.32
C ASP A 73 5.21 -9.54 41.62
N ASP A 74 5.38 -10.70 42.21
CA ASP A 74 4.68 -11.05 43.48
C ASP A 74 5.00 -10.11 44.65
N ALA A 75 6.09 -9.33 44.56
CA ALA A 75 6.49 -8.33 45.53
C ALA A 75 5.97 -6.92 45.21
N GLY A 76 5.25 -6.74 44.10
CA GLY A 76 4.69 -5.46 43.66
C GLY A 76 5.67 -4.56 42.89
N ASN A 77 6.84 -5.05 42.51
CA ASN A 77 7.79 -4.28 41.72
C ASN A 77 7.43 -4.37 40.23
N VAL A 78 7.60 -3.27 39.49
CA VAL A 78 7.38 -3.22 38.05
C VAL A 78 8.41 -4.11 37.33
N VAL A 79 7.93 -5.02 36.51
CA VAL A 79 8.76 -6.01 35.78
C VAL A 79 9.19 -5.46 34.43
N THR A 80 10.50 -5.52 34.15
CA THR A 80 11.08 -5.42 32.81
C THR A 80 11.58 -6.81 32.41
N GLU A 81 11.00 -7.36 31.36
CA GLU A 81 11.37 -8.68 30.88
C GLU A 81 11.81 -8.57 29.43
N GLY A 82 13.11 -8.75 29.20
CA GLY A 82 13.69 -8.70 27.87
C GLY A 82 13.24 -9.86 26.99
N VAL A 83 13.11 -9.61 25.70
CA VAL A 83 12.77 -10.67 24.72
C VAL A 83 13.91 -11.70 24.67
N ALA A 84 13.56 -12.99 24.69
CA ALA A 84 14.52 -14.07 24.49
C ALA A 84 15.09 -14.03 23.06
N LEU A 85 16.35 -14.47 22.87
CA LEU A 85 16.91 -14.59 21.52
C LEU A 85 16.13 -15.57 20.66
N PHE A 86 15.70 -16.67 21.24
CA PHE A 86 14.88 -17.70 20.60
C PHE A 86 13.88 -18.24 21.62
N SER A 87 12.65 -18.44 21.18
CA SER A 87 11.60 -19.09 21.97
C SER A 87 11.11 -20.32 21.23
N GLY A 88 11.01 -21.46 21.94
CA GLY A 88 10.36 -22.66 21.44
C GLY A 88 8.82 -22.53 21.47
N ASP A 89 8.15 -23.57 21.00
CA ASP A 89 6.68 -23.74 21.08
C ASP A 89 5.84 -22.57 20.54
N GLY A 90 6.36 -21.88 19.50
CA GLY A 90 5.67 -20.73 18.90
C GLY A 90 5.74 -19.44 19.71
N GLY A 91 6.59 -19.39 20.77
CA GLY A 91 6.77 -18.19 21.58
C GLY A 91 7.41 -17.01 20.85
N THR A 92 7.39 -15.84 21.51
CA THR A 92 7.93 -14.59 20.96
C THR A 92 9.42 -14.46 21.31
N GLY A 93 10.31 -14.77 20.37
CA GLY A 93 11.74 -14.55 20.48
C GLY A 93 12.25 -13.59 19.42
N PHE A 94 13.43 -12.99 19.64
CA PHE A 94 14.02 -12.09 18.66
C PHE A 94 14.14 -12.75 17.27
N PHE A 95 14.67 -13.95 17.16
CA PHE A 95 14.79 -14.64 15.88
C PHE A 95 13.48 -15.25 15.36
N ASN A 96 12.44 -15.32 16.20
CA ASN A 96 11.11 -15.77 15.77
C ASN A 96 10.33 -14.66 15.03
N TYR A 97 10.79 -13.39 15.06
CA TYR A 97 10.06 -12.23 14.60
C TYR A 97 9.53 -12.35 13.18
N MET A 98 10.34 -12.91 12.28
CA MET A 98 9.96 -13.03 10.87
C MET A 98 8.80 -14.01 10.68
N TYR A 99 8.91 -15.20 11.27
CA TYR A 99 7.86 -16.20 11.21
C TYR A 99 6.58 -15.71 11.91
N ASN A 100 6.71 -15.23 13.14
CA ASN A 100 5.58 -14.73 13.92
C ASN A 100 4.92 -13.52 13.26
N GLY A 101 5.70 -12.67 12.59
CA GLY A 101 5.19 -11.58 11.78
C GLY A 101 4.34 -12.05 10.61
N ILE A 102 4.80 -13.08 9.88
CA ILE A 102 4.05 -13.65 8.74
C ILE A 102 2.71 -14.26 9.21
N VAL A 103 2.73 -15.04 10.30
CA VAL A 103 1.55 -15.78 10.77
C VAL A 103 0.63 -14.94 11.66
N SER A 104 0.98 -13.71 11.97
CA SER A 104 0.10 -12.81 12.72
C SER A 104 -1.20 -12.59 11.94
N SER A 105 -2.33 -12.53 12.65
CA SER A 105 -3.66 -12.40 12.03
C SER A 105 -3.74 -11.20 11.08
N SER A 106 -3.18 -10.06 11.48
CA SER A 106 -3.18 -8.83 10.66
C SER A 106 -2.29 -8.96 9.44
N ALA A 107 -1.10 -9.56 9.57
CA ALA A 107 -0.18 -9.69 8.43
C ALA A 107 -0.66 -10.71 7.41
N ILE A 108 -1.16 -11.87 7.84
CA ILE A 108 -1.57 -12.94 6.92
C ILE A 108 -2.71 -12.49 6.02
N GLU A 109 -3.63 -11.68 6.54
CA GLU A 109 -4.73 -11.11 5.78
C GLU A 109 -4.21 -10.16 4.67
N ILE A 110 -3.29 -9.25 5.02
CA ILE A 110 -2.69 -8.31 4.06
C ILE A 110 -1.82 -9.06 3.04
N ILE A 111 -1.04 -10.05 3.47
CA ILE A 111 -0.21 -10.87 2.58
C ILE A 111 -1.08 -11.64 1.57
N ALA A 112 -2.16 -12.29 2.06
CA ALA A 112 -3.11 -12.99 1.20
C ALA A 112 -3.78 -12.02 0.21
N PHE A 113 -4.19 -10.85 0.69
CA PHE A 113 -4.74 -9.77 -0.14
C PHE A 113 -3.78 -9.37 -1.27
N LEU A 114 -2.53 -9.04 -0.93
CA LEU A 114 -1.51 -8.64 -1.91
C LEU A 114 -1.26 -9.74 -2.95
N MET A 115 -1.16 -11.01 -2.52
CA MET A 115 -0.93 -12.13 -3.43
C MET A 115 -2.08 -12.33 -4.42
N VAL A 116 -3.33 -12.28 -3.94
CA VAL A 116 -4.53 -12.48 -4.76
C VAL A 116 -4.74 -11.31 -5.73
N VAL A 117 -4.64 -10.08 -5.22
CA VAL A 117 -4.83 -8.87 -6.02
C VAL A 117 -3.70 -8.71 -7.03
N GLY A 118 -2.44 -8.91 -6.61
CA GLY A 118 -1.29 -8.87 -7.52
C GLY A 118 -1.41 -9.90 -8.64
N GLY A 119 -1.82 -11.13 -8.30
CA GLY A 119 -2.09 -12.17 -9.29
C GLY A 119 -3.21 -11.80 -10.27
N ALA A 120 -4.31 -11.24 -9.79
CA ALA A 120 -5.42 -10.78 -10.62
C ALA A 120 -4.99 -9.67 -11.60
N PHE A 121 -4.23 -8.69 -11.12
CA PHE A 121 -3.64 -7.66 -11.98
C PHE A 121 -2.62 -8.22 -12.96
N GLY A 122 -1.81 -9.22 -12.56
CA GLY A 122 -0.89 -9.92 -13.47
C GLY A 122 -1.61 -10.52 -14.69
N ILE A 123 -2.78 -11.15 -14.48
CA ILE A 123 -3.62 -11.66 -15.58
C ILE A 123 -4.08 -10.50 -16.47
N MET A 124 -4.59 -9.42 -15.87
CA MET A 124 -5.10 -8.27 -16.62
C MET A 124 -3.98 -7.58 -17.42
N ILE A 125 -2.79 -7.39 -16.83
CA ILE A 125 -1.62 -6.82 -17.52
C ILE A 125 -1.22 -7.67 -18.72
N ARG A 126 -1.23 -8.99 -18.58
CA ARG A 126 -0.90 -9.93 -19.68
C ARG A 126 -1.79 -9.77 -20.91
N THR A 127 -3.02 -9.31 -20.74
CA THR A 127 -3.92 -9.02 -21.88
C THR A 127 -3.44 -7.85 -22.74
N GLY A 128 -2.56 -6.97 -22.23
CA GLY A 128 -2.14 -5.72 -22.88
C GLY A 128 -3.25 -4.67 -23.01
N ALA A 129 -4.40 -4.88 -22.35
CA ALA A 129 -5.54 -3.97 -22.46
C ALA A 129 -5.23 -2.61 -21.86
N ILE A 130 -4.48 -2.58 -20.75
CA ILE A 130 -4.05 -1.33 -20.10
C ILE A 130 -3.10 -0.57 -21.01
N GLU A 131 -2.08 -1.26 -21.53
CA GLU A 131 -1.10 -0.68 -22.46
C GLU A 131 -1.77 -0.11 -23.71
N SER A 132 -2.64 -0.90 -24.34
CA SER A 132 -3.41 -0.47 -25.53
C SER A 132 -4.37 0.68 -25.22
N GLY A 133 -5.08 0.62 -24.07
CA GLY A 133 -5.97 1.70 -23.61
C GLY A 133 -5.21 2.98 -23.33
N LEU A 134 -4.04 2.84 -22.81
CA LEU A 134 -3.10 3.87 -22.43
C LEU A 134 -2.53 4.57 -23.67
N ILE A 135 -2.02 3.80 -24.64
CA ILE A 135 -1.59 4.32 -25.97
C ILE A 135 -2.76 5.07 -26.62
N GLY A 136 -3.97 4.51 -26.52
CA GLY A 136 -5.19 5.16 -27.01
C GLY A 136 -5.49 6.48 -26.30
N LEU A 137 -5.31 6.54 -24.97
CA LEU A 137 -5.48 7.75 -24.16
C LEU A 137 -4.42 8.81 -24.51
N ILE A 138 -3.16 8.39 -24.64
CA ILE A 138 -2.04 9.26 -25.02
C ILE A 138 -2.26 9.85 -26.41
N ARG A 139 -2.69 9.02 -27.38
CA ARG A 139 -3.01 9.47 -28.73
C ARG A 139 -4.14 10.51 -28.73
N LYS A 140 -5.18 10.31 -27.90
CA LYS A 140 -6.28 11.28 -27.73
C LYS A 140 -5.86 12.52 -26.92
N ALA A 141 -4.95 12.34 -25.94
CA ALA A 141 -4.47 13.40 -25.07
C ALA A 141 -3.23 14.14 -25.63
N LYS A 142 -2.90 13.98 -26.92
CA LYS A 142 -1.82 14.74 -27.55
C LYS A 142 -2.00 16.24 -27.24
N GLY A 143 -1.15 16.76 -26.35
CA GLY A 143 -1.21 18.13 -25.84
C GLY A 143 -1.87 18.31 -24.44
N ALA A 144 -2.56 17.29 -23.91
CA ALA A 144 -3.22 17.32 -22.60
C ALA A 144 -2.61 16.36 -21.57
N GLU A 145 -1.41 15.81 -21.82
CA GLU A 145 -0.71 14.86 -20.94
C GLU A 145 -0.53 15.42 -19.52
N LYS A 146 -0.42 16.74 -19.40
CA LYS A 146 -0.36 17.45 -18.11
C LYS A 146 -1.63 17.29 -17.28
N LEU A 147 -2.77 17.03 -17.92
CA LEU A 147 -4.07 16.88 -17.24
C LEU A 147 -4.22 15.48 -16.62
N LEU A 148 -3.50 14.49 -17.14
CA LEU A 148 -3.55 13.11 -16.62
C LEU A 148 -3.08 13.05 -15.15
N ILE A 149 -2.03 13.81 -14.81
CA ILE A 149 -1.47 13.84 -13.45
C ILE A 149 -2.50 14.32 -12.42
N PRO A 150 -3.11 15.51 -12.55
CA PRO A 150 -4.07 15.97 -11.55
C PRO A 150 -5.36 15.12 -11.53
N VAL A 151 -5.81 14.60 -12.66
CA VAL A 151 -7.00 13.73 -12.71
C VAL A 151 -6.76 12.44 -11.92
N LEU A 152 -5.64 11.75 -12.16
CA LEU A 152 -5.29 10.55 -11.43
C LEU A 152 -5.02 10.86 -9.95
N PHE A 153 -4.32 11.93 -9.65
CA PHE A 153 -4.03 12.34 -8.27
C PHE A 153 -5.31 12.53 -7.46
N VAL A 154 -6.28 13.27 -8.00
CA VAL A 154 -7.58 13.49 -7.33
C VAL A 154 -8.36 12.18 -7.21
N LEU A 155 -8.34 11.32 -8.23
CA LEU A 155 -9.03 10.03 -8.22
C LEU A 155 -8.50 9.11 -7.10
N PHE A 156 -7.19 8.95 -7.00
CA PHE A 156 -6.57 8.13 -5.97
C PHE A 156 -6.71 8.74 -4.57
N SER A 157 -6.56 10.05 -4.45
CA SER A 157 -6.82 10.76 -3.19
C SER A 157 -8.26 10.59 -2.73
N LEU A 158 -9.22 10.66 -3.64
CA LEU A 158 -10.64 10.40 -3.34
C LEU A 158 -10.85 8.95 -2.86
N GLY A 159 -10.16 7.99 -3.49
CA GLY A 159 -10.17 6.60 -3.06
C GLY A 159 -9.74 6.43 -1.60
N GLY A 160 -8.63 7.05 -1.20
CA GLY A 160 -8.18 7.05 0.19
C GLY A 160 -9.15 7.73 1.14
N ALA A 161 -9.72 8.88 0.73
CA ALA A 161 -10.59 9.70 1.57
C ALA A 161 -11.97 9.11 1.81
N VAL A 162 -12.52 8.37 0.84
CA VAL A 162 -13.91 7.88 0.87
C VAL A 162 -13.99 6.46 1.38
N PHE A 163 -13.21 5.55 0.82
CA PHE A 163 -13.30 4.13 1.17
C PHE A 163 -12.01 3.54 1.77
N GLY A 164 -11.07 4.42 2.14
CA GLY A 164 -9.91 3.99 2.91
C GLY A 164 -8.90 3.18 2.10
N MET A 165 -8.82 3.41 0.77
CA MET A 165 -7.84 2.80 -0.09
C MET A 165 -6.42 3.04 0.45
N GLY A 166 -5.62 2.01 0.57
CA GLY A 166 -4.26 2.05 1.09
C GLY A 166 -3.34 1.22 0.20
N GLU A 167 -3.13 -0.02 0.58
CA GLU A 167 -2.28 -0.98 -0.13
C GLU A 167 -2.82 -1.33 -1.52
N GLU A 168 -4.10 -1.20 -1.75
CA GLU A 168 -4.77 -1.40 -3.04
C GLU A 168 -4.26 -0.44 -4.13
N ALA A 169 -3.60 0.65 -3.74
CA ALA A 169 -2.95 1.56 -4.69
C ALA A 169 -1.69 0.96 -5.33
N LEU A 170 -1.03 -0.03 -4.69
CA LEU A 170 0.24 -0.59 -5.15
C LEU A 170 0.17 -1.23 -6.56
N PRO A 171 -0.82 -2.08 -6.88
CA PRO A 171 -0.96 -2.62 -8.23
C PRO A 171 -1.09 -1.53 -9.30
N PHE A 172 -1.82 -0.45 -9.02
CA PHE A 172 -1.95 0.67 -9.96
C PHE A 172 -0.64 1.41 -10.16
N THR A 173 0.21 1.50 -9.13
CA THR A 173 1.55 2.08 -9.26
C THR A 173 2.37 1.30 -10.28
N MET A 174 2.35 -0.04 -10.21
CA MET A 174 3.09 -0.91 -11.14
C MET A 174 2.65 -0.70 -12.59
N ILE A 175 1.34 -0.50 -12.82
CA ILE A 175 0.77 -0.24 -14.14
C ILE A 175 1.18 1.14 -14.67
N LEU A 176 1.17 2.15 -13.80
CA LEU A 176 1.41 3.54 -14.21
C LEU A 176 2.90 3.89 -14.37
N CYS A 177 3.82 3.12 -13.76
CA CYS A 177 5.26 3.35 -13.92
C CYS A 177 5.71 3.34 -15.40
N PRO A 178 5.53 2.25 -16.17
CA PRO A 178 5.94 2.22 -17.57
C PRO A 178 5.23 3.29 -18.40
N LEU A 179 3.97 3.58 -18.07
CA LEU A 179 3.21 4.64 -18.71
C LEU A 179 3.85 6.01 -18.57
N PHE A 180 4.06 6.46 -17.33
CA PHE A 180 4.60 7.80 -17.09
C PHE A 180 6.00 7.94 -17.68
N VAL A 181 6.81 6.86 -17.68
CA VAL A 181 8.10 6.83 -18.34
C VAL A 181 7.94 6.95 -19.87
N ALA A 182 6.97 6.28 -20.48
CA ALA A 182 6.71 6.36 -21.93
C ALA A 182 6.27 7.77 -22.38
N VAL A 183 5.52 8.50 -21.54
CA VAL A 183 5.12 9.89 -21.84
C VAL A 183 6.20 10.93 -21.45
N GLY A 184 7.39 10.48 -21.05
CA GLY A 184 8.55 11.34 -20.77
C GLY A 184 8.55 11.95 -19.37
N TYR A 185 7.89 11.29 -18.42
CA TYR A 185 8.02 11.53 -16.99
C TYR A 185 8.90 10.45 -16.35
N ASP A 186 8.76 10.19 -15.07
CA ASP A 186 9.49 9.16 -14.34
C ASP A 186 8.56 8.28 -13.49
N SER A 187 9.08 7.17 -12.98
CA SER A 187 8.34 6.27 -12.09
C SER A 187 7.97 6.92 -10.75
N VAL A 188 8.71 7.95 -10.31
CA VAL A 188 8.38 8.69 -9.08
C VAL A 188 7.02 9.36 -9.22
N ILE A 189 6.70 9.93 -10.39
CA ILE A 189 5.38 10.53 -10.64
C ILE A 189 4.28 9.49 -10.56
N ALA A 190 4.52 8.26 -11.04
CA ALA A 190 3.55 7.17 -10.87
C ALA A 190 3.25 6.91 -9.38
N VAL A 191 4.29 6.83 -8.54
CA VAL A 191 4.15 6.67 -7.08
C VAL A 191 3.41 7.86 -6.46
N LEU A 192 3.74 9.08 -6.86
CA LEU A 192 3.10 10.29 -6.34
C LEU A 192 1.61 10.34 -6.65
N VAL A 193 1.21 10.02 -7.89
CA VAL A 193 -0.21 10.09 -8.30
C VAL A 193 -1.04 8.91 -7.82
N THR A 194 -0.42 7.79 -7.44
CA THR A 194 -1.12 6.62 -6.88
C THR A 194 -1.00 6.59 -5.38
N TYR A 195 0.10 6.05 -4.88
CA TYR A 195 0.29 5.75 -3.46
C TYR A 195 0.29 7.01 -2.59
N VAL A 196 1.08 8.03 -2.94
CA VAL A 196 1.13 9.26 -2.13
C VAL A 196 -0.21 10.01 -2.16
N ALA A 197 -0.87 10.07 -3.32
CA ALA A 197 -2.19 10.67 -3.43
C ALA A 197 -3.22 9.92 -2.57
N THR A 198 -3.19 8.59 -2.58
CA THR A 198 -4.06 7.75 -1.75
C THR A 198 -3.80 7.99 -0.27
N GLN A 199 -2.53 8.06 0.17
CA GLN A 199 -2.17 8.32 1.57
C GLN A 199 -2.57 9.73 2.03
N ILE A 200 -2.47 10.74 1.15
CA ILE A 200 -3.00 12.08 1.43
C ILE A 200 -4.51 12.02 1.64
N GLY A 201 -5.21 11.29 0.78
CA GLY A 201 -6.66 11.08 0.92
C GLY A 201 -7.02 10.35 2.21
N PHE A 202 -6.29 9.28 2.54
CA PHE A 202 -6.50 8.48 3.74
C PHE A 202 -6.27 9.32 5.02
N GLY A 203 -5.15 10.06 5.08
CA GLY A 203 -4.80 10.89 6.24
C GLY A 203 -5.71 12.10 6.44
N SER A 204 -6.36 12.60 5.38
CA SER A 204 -7.33 13.69 5.41
C SER A 204 -8.78 13.22 5.15
N SER A 205 -9.05 11.95 5.44
CA SER A 205 -10.32 11.31 5.09
C SER A 205 -11.52 11.93 5.82
N TRP A 206 -12.63 12.03 5.11
CA TRP A 206 -13.87 12.59 5.61
C TRP A 206 -15.00 11.56 5.73
N MET A 207 -14.83 10.38 5.11
CA MET A 207 -15.87 9.35 5.04
C MET A 207 -15.29 7.92 5.09
N ASN A 208 -13.99 7.77 5.41
CA ASN A 208 -13.35 6.46 5.48
C ASN A 208 -13.93 5.64 6.64
N PRO A 209 -14.59 4.50 6.37
CA PRO A 209 -15.21 3.68 7.42
C PRO A 209 -14.17 2.97 8.30
N PHE A 210 -12.97 2.69 7.77
CA PHE A 210 -11.94 1.92 8.45
C PHE A 210 -11.03 2.74 9.37
N SER A 211 -10.97 4.07 9.17
CA SER A 211 -10.25 4.98 10.07
C SER A 211 -11.22 5.88 10.83
N VAL A 212 -11.83 6.83 10.13
CA VAL A 212 -12.72 7.83 10.75
C VAL A 212 -13.96 7.19 11.37
N GLY A 213 -14.62 6.25 10.67
CA GLY A 213 -15.82 5.59 11.17
C GLY A 213 -15.56 4.80 12.45
N ILE A 214 -14.45 4.06 12.47
CA ILE A 214 -14.03 3.29 13.65
C ILE A 214 -13.63 4.21 14.80
N ALA A 215 -12.81 5.23 14.53
CA ALA A 215 -12.36 6.17 15.57
C ALA A 215 -13.55 6.89 16.23
N GLN A 216 -14.54 7.32 15.44
CA GLN A 216 -15.74 7.96 15.94
C GLN A 216 -16.63 6.99 16.72
N GLY A 217 -16.75 5.73 16.26
CA GLY A 217 -17.45 4.69 17.00
C GLY A 217 -16.80 4.44 18.38
N ILE A 218 -15.47 4.43 18.46
CA ILE A 218 -14.73 4.31 19.74
C ILE A 218 -14.98 5.53 20.63
N ALA A 219 -14.96 6.73 20.04
CA ALA A 219 -15.20 7.99 20.77
C ALA A 219 -16.66 8.18 21.19
N GLY A 220 -17.59 7.32 20.78
CA GLY A 220 -19.02 7.42 21.09
C GLY A 220 -19.70 8.63 20.46
N ILE A 221 -19.15 9.20 19.37
CA ILE A 221 -19.74 10.31 18.62
C ILE A 221 -20.34 9.80 17.29
N ASP A 222 -21.26 10.59 16.74
CA ASP A 222 -21.93 10.19 15.49
C ASP A 222 -20.93 9.94 14.38
N VAL A 223 -21.07 8.77 13.74
CA VAL A 223 -20.20 8.35 12.64
C VAL A 223 -20.29 9.36 11.49
N PHE A 224 -19.12 9.77 10.99
CA PHE A 224 -18.94 10.82 9.98
C PHE A 224 -19.33 12.24 10.40
N SER A 225 -19.59 12.50 11.72
CA SER A 225 -19.70 13.86 12.23
C SER A 225 -18.43 14.65 11.89
N GLY A 226 -18.57 15.96 11.58
CA GLY A 226 -17.45 16.80 11.18
C GLY A 226 -16.91 16.55 9.75
N ALA A 227 -17.58 15.72 8.94
CA ALA A 227 -17.16 15.41 7.56
C ALA A 227 -16.96 16.68 6.70
N GLY A 228 -17.76 17.73 6.90
CA GLY A 228 -17.61 18.99 6.16
C GLY A 228 -16.25 19.65 6.36
N PHE A 229 -15.77 19.74 7.61
CA PHE A 229 -14.42 20.26 7.90
C PHE A 229 -13.32 19.38 7.30
N ARG A 230 -13.41 18.07 7.47
CA ARG A 230 -12.45 17.13 6.89
C ARG A 230 -12.45 17.17 5.36
N MET A 231 -13.60 17.40 4.72
CA MET A 231 -13.68 17.59 3.27
C MET A 231 -12.89 18.83 2.82
N VAL A 232 -12.97 19.94 3.56
CA VAL A 232 -12.16 21.13 3.30
C VAL A 232 -10.67 20.81 3.45
N MET A 233 -10.28 20.11 4.52
CA MET A 233 -8.89 19.67 4.74
C MET A 233 -8.41 18.74 3.61
N TRP A 234 -9.24 17.80 3.20
CA TRP A 234 -8.93 16.91 2.07
C TRP A 234 -8.69 17.71 0.78
N VAL A 235 -9.53 18.68 0.46
CA VAL A 235 -9.34 19.55 -0.72
C VAL A 235 -8.02 20.30 -0.64
N VAL A 236 -7.70 20.88 0.51
CA VAL A 236 -6.45 21.62 0.73
C VAL A 236 -5.22 20.73 0.55
N PHE A 237 -5.18 19.60 1.25
CA PHE A 237 -4.01 18.69 1.17
C PHE A 237 -3.89 18.03 -0.21
N THR A 238 -5.01 17.67 -0.84
CA THR A 238 -5.01 17.14 -2.20
C THR A 238 -4.52 18.18 -3.21
N ALA A 239 -4.96 19.42 -3.09
CA ALA A 239 -4.49 20.50 -3.95
C ALA A 239 -3.00 20.80 -3.77
N LEU A 240 -2.50 20.79 -2.52
CA LEU A 240 -1.07 20.97 -2.22
C LEU A 240 -0.24 19.81 -2.79
N GLY A 241 -0.64 18.57 -2.53
CA GLY A 241 0.07 17.38 -3.03
C GLY A 241 0.07 17.30 -4.56
N CYS A 242 -1.08 17.59 -5.18
CA CYS A 242 -1.21 17.67 -6.63
C CYS A 242 -0.33 18.78 -7.20
N GLY A 243 -0.34 19.97 -6.59
CA GLY A 243 0.50 21.10 -7.00
C GLY A 243 2.00 20.79 -6.93
N MET A 244 2.45 20.15 -5.85
CA MET A 244 3.84 19.69 -5.70
C MET A 244 4.20 18.66 -6.75
N THR A 245 3.32 17.70 -7.01
CA THR A 245 3.51 16.67 -8.04
C THR A 245 3.59 17.29 -9.43
N MET A 246 2.72 18.24 -9.76
CA MET A 246 2.74 18.98 -11.02
C MET A 246 4.03 19.81 -11.19
N PHE A 247 4.49 20.44 -10.11
CA PHE A 247 5.75 21.20 -10.11
C PHE A 247 6.94 20.27 -10.39
N TYR A 248 7.01 19.12 -9.71
CA TYR A 248 8.02 18.10 -9.94
C TYR A 248 7.94 17.57 -11.38
N ALA A 249 6.76 17.19 -11.85
CA ALA A 249 6.52 16.72 -13.21
C ALA A 249 6.99 17.72 -14.28
N SER A 250 6.76 19.02 -14.05
CA SER A 250 7.21 20.07 -14.96
C SER A 250 8.73 20.16 -15.05
N LYS A 251 9.45 19.89 -13.95
CA LYS A 251 10.92 19.83 -13.95
C LYS A 251 11.43 18.60 -14.69
N ILE A 252 10.85 17.43 -14.42
CA ILE A 252 11.27 16.18 -15.06
C ILE A 252 11.00 16.23 -16.57
N LYS A 253 9.84 16.75 -16.99
CA LYS A 253 9.54 16.91 -18.43
C LYS A 253 10.54 17.79 -19.17
N LYS A 254 11.11 18.80 -18.49
CA LYS A 254 12.14 19.68 -19.07
C LYS A 254 13.54 19.03 -19.10
N ASN A 255 13.88 18.29 -18.06
CA ASN A 255 15.15 17.61 -17.93
C ASN A 255 14.99 16.27 -17.18
N PRO A 256 14.77 15.17 -17.89
CA PRO A 256 14.56 13.85 -17.28
C PRO A 256 15.73 13.36 -16.43
N THR A 257 16.96 13.84 -16.69
CA THR A 257 18.16 13.40 -15.96
C THR A 257 18.22 13.88 -14.51
N ILE A 258 17.37 14.84 -14.13
CA ILE A 258 17.25 15.32 -12.73
C ILE A 258 16.47 14.30 -11.86
N SER A 259 15.72 13.39 -12.49
CA SER A 259 14.99 12.37 -11.75
C SER A 259 15.93 11.49 -10.92
N ILE A 260 15.55 11.27 -9.65
CA ILE A 260 16.24 10.31 -8.78
C ILE A 260 16.11 8.87 -9.30
N ALA A 261 15.04 8.58 -10.04
CA ALA A 261 14.76 7.29 -10.65
C ALA A 261 15.31 7.16 -12.07
N TYR A 262 16.03 8.17 -12.60
CA TYR A 262 16.46 8.17 -14.00
C TYR A 262 17.22 6.90 -14.42
N LYS A 263 18.08 6.37 -13.54
CA LYS A 263 18.85 5.15 -13.81
C LYS A 263 17.99 3.89 -13.71
N THR A 264 17.12 3.81 -12.74
CA THR A 264 16.24 2.64 -12.54
C THR A 264 15.15 2.58 -13.61
N ASP A 265 14.69 3.72 -14.09
CA ASP A 265 13.70 3.84 -15.16
C ASP A 265 14.27 3.45 -16.55
N SER A 266 15.58 3.17 -16.67
CA SER A 266 16.16 2.62 -17.90
C SER A 266 15.48 1.30 -18.27
N TYR A 267 15.10 0.49 -17.27
CA TYR A 267 14.34 -0.74 -17.48
C TYR A 267 13.03 -0.48 -18.24
N PHE A 268 12.25 0.50 -17.84
CA PHE A 268 10.98 0.84 -18.51
C PHE A 268 11.21 1.49 -19.86
N ARG A 269 12.28 2.29 -20.03
CA ARG A 269 12.63 2.90 -21.33
C ARG A 269 13.03 1.83 -22.34
N GLU A 270 13.91 0.89 -21.96
CA GLU A 270 14.34 -0.22 -22.80
C GLU A 270 13.16 -1.14 -23.15
N GLN A 271 12.27 -1.41 -22.20
CA GLN A 271 11.05 -2.16 -22.45
C GLN A 271 10.13 -1.44 -23.45
N ASN A 272 9.97 -0.13 -23.33
CA ASN A 272 9.17 0.68 -24.25
C ASN A 272 9.83 0.80 -25.65
N GLU A 273 11.17 0.77 -25.75
CA GLU A 273 11.91 0.77 -27.02
C GLU A 273 11.82 -0.61 -27.71
N THR A 274 11.88 -1.70 -26.95
CA THR A 274 11.79 -3.08 -27.49
C THR A 274 10.37 -3.49 -27.83
N THR A 275 9.38 -3.03 -27.08
CA THR A 275 7.96 -3.21 -27.41
C THR A 275 7.49 -2.22 -28.46
N GLY A 276 8.31 -1.21 -28.77
CA GLY A 276 7.98 -0.09 -29.67
C GLY A 276 6.60 0.50 -29.28
N ILE A 277 6.43 1.80 -29.24
CA ILE A 277 5.09 2.37 -29.35
C ILE A 277 4.67 2.04 -30.79
N ASP A 278 4.51 0.75 -31.04
CA ASP A 278 4.30 0.21 -32.36
C ASP A 278 2.95 0.69 -32.84
N GLU A 279 2.94 1.33 -34.00
CA GLU A 279 1.74 1.83 -34.65
C GLU A 279 0.73 0.71 -34.96
N GLY A 280 1.07 -0.54 -34.63
CA GLY A 280 0.34 -1.75 -34.95
C GLY A 280 -0.66 -2.27 -33.90
N HIS A 281 -0.63 -1.85 -32.64
CA HIS A 281 -1.59 -2.34 -31.64
C HIS A 281 -2.94 -1.64 -31.85
N SER A 282 -3.83 -2.28 -32.58
CA SER A 282 -5.21 -1.82 -32.74
C SER A 282 -5.94 -2.02 -31.40
N PHE A 283 -6.34 -0.92 -30.77
CA PHE A 283 -7.25 -0.95 -29.64
C PHE A 283 -8.58 -1.56 -30.08
N GLY A 284 -8.77 -2.82 -29.80
CA GLY A 284 -9.92 -3.62 -30.23
C GLY A 284 -10.95 -3.82 -29.13
N LEU A 285 -12.06 -4.46 -29.49
CA LEU A 285 -13.20 -4.71 -28.61
C LEU A 285 -12.80 -5.53 -27.37
N GLY A 286 -11.88 -6.49 -27.51
CA GLY A 286 -11.36 -7.27 -26.38
C GLY A 286 -10.68 -6.40 -25.31
N HIS A 287 -9.87 -5.42 -25.73
CA HIS A 287 -9.22 -4.48 -24.80
C HIS A 287 -10.25 -3.60 -24.08
N ILE A 288 -11.31 -3.16 -24.79
CA ILE A 288 -12.40 -2.38 -24.19
C ILE A 288 -13.12 -3.21 -23.13
N LEU A 289 -13.42 -4.48 -23.40
CA LEU A 289 -14.10 -5.35 -22.44
C LEU A 289 -13.26 -5.60 -21.19
N VAL A 290 -11.95 -5.79 -21.31
CA VAL A 290 -11.05 -5.92 -20.16
C VAL A 290 -11.04 -4.64 -19.32
N LEU A 291 -10.90 -3.46 -19.95
CA LEU A 291 -10.92 -2.18 -19.22
C LEU A 291 -12.30 -1.90 -18.61
N LEU A 292 -13.39 -2.30 -19.28
CA LEU A 292 -14.74 -2.20 -18.71
C LEU A 292 -14.89 -3.13 -17.50
N THR A 293 -14.32 -4.33 -17.53
CA THR A 293 -14.31 -5.26 -16.39
C THR A 293 -13.61 -4.60 -15.20
N LEU A 294 -12.46 -3.97 -15.42
CA LEU A 294 -11.78 -3.20 -14.38
C LEU A 294 -12.68 -2.09 -13.81
N ALA A 295 -13.27 -1.27 -14.68
CA ALA A 295 -14.13 -0.16 -14.24
C ALA A 295 -15.36 -0.65 -13.44
N VAL A 296 -16.02 -1.72 -13.91
CA VAL A 296 -17.14 -2.34 -13.20
C VAL A 296 -16.69 -2.89 -11.85
N THR A 297 -15.52 -3.54 -11.80
CA THR A 297 -14.97 -4.07 -10.52
C THR A 297 -14.68 -2.94 -9.54
N VAL A 298 -14.06 -1.85 -9.97
CA VAL A 298 -13.82 -0.69 -9.09
C VAL A 298 -15.13 -0.11 -8.55
N VAL A 299 -16.15 0.05 -9.39
CA VAL A 299 -17.48 0.50 -8.96
C VAL A 299 -18.08 -0.50 -7.96
N TRP A 300 -17.93 -1.80 -8.20
CA TRP A 300 -18.43 -2.84 -7.31
C TRP A 300 -17.69 -2.84 -5.95
N VAL A 301 -16.37 -2.66 -5.95
CA VAL A 301 -15.58 -2.50 -4.72
C VAL A 301 -16.08 -1.30 -3.93
N VAL A 302 -16.18 -0.12 -4.56
CA VAL A 302 -16.66 1.11 -3.90
C VAL A 302 -18.07 0.91 -3.31
N TRP A 303 -18.99 0.34 -4.09
CA TRP A 303 -20.33 0.05 -3.63
C TRP A 303 -20.32 -0.93 -2.45
N GLY A 304 -19.55 -2.02 -2.55
CA GLY A 304 -19.45 -3.03 -1.50
C GLY A 304 -18.90 -2.47 -0.18
N VAL A 305 -17.82 -1.69 -0.27
CA VAL A 305 -17.24 -1.02 0.91
C VAL A 305 -18.23 -0.04 1.54
N MET A 306 -18.88 0.80 0.74
CA MET A 306 -19.77 1.85 1.26
C MET A 306 -21.10 1.31 1.79
N THR A 307 -21.67 0.26 1.19
CA THR A 307 -23.01 -0.22 1.53
C THR A 307 -23.03 -1.52 2.31
N GLN A 308 -22.05 -2.38 2.13
CA GLN A 308 -21.99 -3.70 2.75
C GLN A 308 -20.88 -3.82 3.80
N GLY A 309 -20.01 -2.80 3.92
CA GLY A 309 -18.87 -2.83 4.83
C GLY A 309 -17.80 -3.87 4.42
N TYR A 310 -17.65 -4.13 3.12
CA TYR A 310 -16.61 -5.03 2.61
C TYR A 310 -15.23 -4.56 3.01
N TYR A 311 -14.37 -5.52 3.31
CA TYR A 311 -12.98 -5.32 3.69
C TYR A 311 -12.05 -6.15 2.79
N MET A 312 -10.81 -6.38 3.21
CA MET A 312 -9.78 -7.03 2.38
C MET A 312 -10.20 -8.35 1.73
N PRO A 313 -10.86 -9.31 2.43
CA PRO A 313 -11.22 -10.60 1.81
C PRO A 313 -12.20 -10.47 0.65
N GLU A 314 -13.23 -9.63 0.82
CA GLU A 314 -14.25 -9.41 -0.22
C GLU A 314 -13.64 -8.63 -1.40
N ILE A 315 -12.84 -7.60 -1.12
CA ILE A 315 -12.15 -6.80 -2.14
C ILE A 315 -11.18 -7.69 -2.95
N ALA A 316 -10.40 -8.54 -2.27
CA ALA A 316 -9.51 -9.50 -2.94
C ALA A 316 -10.29 -10.44 -3.87
N THR A 317 -11.45 -10.93 -3.41
CA THR A 317 -12.32 -11.81 -4.20
C THR A 317 -12.87 -11.09 -5.43
N GLN A 318 -13.29 -9.83 -5.29
CA GLN A 318 -13.76 -9.02 -6.42
C GLN A 318 -12.67 -8.80 -7.47
N PHE A 319 -11.45 -8.47 -7.04
CA PHE A 319 -10.31 -8.37 -7.97
C PHE A 319 -9.93 -9.72 -8.59
N PHE A 320 -10.03 -10.82 -7.85
CA PHE A 320 -9.78 -12.15 -8.40
C PHE A 320 -10.77 -12.48 -9.52
N ILE A 321 -12.06 -12.19 -9.32
CA ILE A 321 -13.09 -12.34 -10.35
C ILE A 321 -12.74 -11.49 -11.58
N MET A 322 -12.34 -10.23 -11.36
CA MET A 322 -11.86 -9.33 -12.42
C MET A 322 -10.71 -9.98 -13.23
N GLY A 323 -9.71 -10.52 -12.55
CA GLY A 323 -8.56 -11.18 -13.18
C GLY A 323 -9.00 -12.35 -14.07
N ILE A 324 -9.85 -13.23 -13.55
CA ILE A 324 -10.38 -14.38 -14.30
C ILE A 324 -11.18 -13.93 -15.53
N VAL A 325 -12.11 -12.98 -15.36
CA VAL A 325 -12.93 -12.47 -16.48
C VAL A 325 -12.06 -11.80 -17.53
N SER A 326 -11.08 -11.00 -17.11
CA SER A 326 -10.10 -10.38 -18.00
C SER A 326 -9.28 -11.42 -18.76
N GLY A 327 -8.84 -12.48 -18.07
CA GLY A 327 -8.12 -13.60 -18.68
C GLY A 327 -8.95 -14.35 -19.71
N VAL A 328 -10.23 -14.60 -19.42
CA VAL A 328 -11.17 -15.23 -20.37
C VAL A 328 -11.33 -14.36 -21.62
N PHE A 329 -11.53 -13.06 -21.47
CA PHE A 329 -11.56 -12.15 -22.62
C PHE A 329 -10.23 -12.14 -23.37
N GLY A 330 -9.09 -12.15 -22.64
CA GLY A 330 -7.76 -12.24 -23.24
C GLY A 330 -7.60 -13.44 -24.17
N VAL A 331 -8.07 -14.62 -23.73
CA VAL A 331 -8.01 -15.86 -24.51
C VAL A 331 -9.00 -15.84 -25.69
N ILE A 332 -10.26 -15.42 -25.47
CA ILE A 332 -11.31 -15.39 -26.51
C ILE A 332 -10.90 -14.45 -27.66
N PHE A 333 -10.42 -13.25 -27.32
CA PHE A 333 -10.03 -12.23 -28.30
C PHE A 333 -8.57 -12.35 -28.74
N LYS A 334 -7.84 -13.37 -28.25
CA LYS A 334 -6.41 -13.61 -28.53
C LYS A 334 -5.52 -12.37 -28.28
N LEU A 335 -5.81 -11.66 -27.21
CA LEU A 335 -5.07 -10.46 -26.84
C LEU A 335 -3.62 -10.83 -26.48
N ASN A 336 -2.64 -10.20 -27.09
CA ASN A 336 -1.22 -10.53 -26.96
C ASN A 336 -0.92 -12.05 -27.10
N ASP A 337 -1.62 -12.72 -28.02
CA ASP A 337 -1.53 -14.18 -28.27
C ASP A 337 -1.77 -15.03 -27.02
N MET A 338 -2.58 -14.54 -26.10
CA MET A 338 -2.86 -15.15 -24.80
C MET A 338 -3.56 -16.50 -24.94
N LYS A 339 -3.04 -17.50 -24.24
CA LYS A 339 -3.57 -18.87 -24.16
C LYS A 339 -4.10 -19.14 -22.74
N LEU A 340 -4.88 -20.21 -22.60
CA LEU A 340 -5.48 -20.58 -21.32
C LEU A 340 -4.45 -20.74 -20.18
N ASN A 341 -3.30 -21.36 -20.48
CA ASN A 341 -2.23 -21.53 -19.48
C ASN A 341 -1.59 -20.21 -19.06
N ASP A 342 -1.64 -19.18 -19.89
CA ASP A 342 -1.07 -17.87 -19.56
C ASP A 342 -1.84 -17.21 -18.43
N ILE A 343 -3.12 -17.54 -18.21
CA ILE A 343 -3.90 -17.06 -17.06
C ILE A 343 -3.21 -17.47 -15.75
N ALA A 344 -2.89 -18.78 -15.63
CA ALA A 344 -2.25 -19.30 -14.42
C ALA A 344 -0.80 -18.80 -14.27
N THR A 345 -0.06 -18.68 -15.36
CA THR A 345 1.32 -18.18 -15.34
C THR A 345 1.34 -16.72 -14.95
N SER A 346 0.52 -15.89 -15.56
CA SER A 346 0.44 -14.45 -15.26
C SER A 346 -0.07 -14.16 -13.85
N PHE A 347 -0.97 -15.02 -13.32
CA PHE A 347 -1.36 -14.91 -11.91
C PHE A 347 -0.15 -15.13 -10.98
N LYS A 348 0.65 -16.18 -11.23
CA LYS A 348 1.85 -16.45 -10.44
C LYS A 348 2.87 -15.32 -10.54
N ASP A 349 3.07 -14.78 -11.73
CA ASP A 349 4.03 -13.68 -11.94
C ASP A 349 3.56 -12.42 -11.21
N GLY A 350 2.29 -12.03 -11.35
CA GLY A 350 1.74 -10.86 -10.66
C GLY A 350 1.75 -11.00 -9.11
N ALA A 351 1.47 -12.20 -8.59
CA ALA A 351 1.61 -12.47 -7.15
C ALA A 351 3.07 -12.36 -6.70
N LYS A 352 4.02 -12.88 -7.50
CA LYS A 352 5.46 -12.80 -7.23
C LYS A 352 5.96 -11.37 -7.14
N ASP A 353 5.45 -10.47 -7.97
CA ASP A 353 5.87 -9.07 -8.00
C ASP A 353 5.56 -8.34 -6.67
N LEU A 354 4.56 -8.80 -5.92
CA LEU A 354 4.17 -8.25 -4.62
C LEU A 354 4.78 -8.99 -3.40
N ILE A 355 5.58 -10.04 -3.60
CA ILE A 355 6.24 -10.76 -2.50
C ILE A 355 7.11 -9.80 -1.67
N GLY A 356 7.81 -8.86 -2.32
CA GLY A 356 8.63 -7.88 -1.62
C GLY A 356 7.82 -7.04 -0.63
N ALA A 357 6.66 -6.53 -1.04
CA ALA A 357 5.75 -5.79 -0.17
C ALA A 357 5.18 -6.67 0.96
N ALA A 358 4.79 -7.90 0.64
CA ALA A 358 4.29 -8.86 1.62
C ALA A 358 5.32 -9.15 2.73
N LEU A 359 6.60 -9.31 2.37
CA LEU A 359 7.68 -9.52 3.34
C LEU A 359 7.92 -8.30 4.24
N VAL A 360 7.82 -7.08 3.69
CA VAL A 360 7.91 -5.84 4.48
C VAL A 360 6.79 -5.78 5.53
N VAL A 361 5.55 -6.12 5.14
CA VAL A 361 4.42 -6.21 6.08
C VAL A 361 4.69 -7.23 7.17
N ALA A 362 5.17 -8.42 6.80
CA ALA A 362 5.52 -9.47 7.76
C ALA A 362 6.59 -9.01 8.78
N MET A 363 7.65 -8.37 8.29
CA MET A 363 8.71 -7.85 9.16
C MET A 363 8.21 -6.72 10.08
N ALA A 364 7.36 -5.84 9.58
CA ALA A 364 6.76 -4.77 10.39
C ALA A 364 5.89 -5.34 11.52
N GLN A 365 5.06 -6.34 11.22
CA GLN A 365 4.30 -7.06 12.26
C GLN A 365 5.20 -7.85 13.21
N GLY A 366 6.35 -8.33 12.73
CA GLY A 366 7.37 -8.96 13.58
C GLY A 366 7.91 -8.03 14.67
N ILE A 367 8.02 -6.72 14.41
CA ILE A 367 8.39 -5.73 15.44
C ILE A 367 7.37 -5.75 16.58
N MET A 368 6.07 -5.76 16.25
CA MET A 368 5.00 -5.83 17.23
C MET A 368 5.09 -7.10 18.08
N GLN A 369 5.39 -8.24 17.43
CA GLN A 369 5.54 -9.52 18.14
C GLN A 369 6.73 -9.52 19.11
N VAL A 370 7.86 -8.92 18.74
CA VAL A 370 9.04 -8.76 19.62
C VAL A 370 8.71 -7.89 20.83
N LEU A 371 7.87 -6.89 20.67
CA LEU A 371 7.45 -5.99 21.74
C LEU A 371 6.33 -6.56 22.63
N GLY A 372 5.84 -7.77 22.36
CA GLY A 372 4.84 -8.47 23.17
C GLY A 372 3.48 -8.68 22.48
N GLY A 373 3.37 -8.33 21.20
CA GLY A 373 2.14 -8.48 20.39
C GLY A 373 1.32 -7.20 20.29
N SER A 374 0.20 -7.29 19.60
CA SER A 374 -0.74 -6.19 19.35
C SER A 374 -1.99 -6.23 20.24
N ASP A 375 -2.12 -7.25 21.08
CA ASP A 375 -3.26 -7.37 21.99
C ASP A 375 -3.04 -6.51 23.23
N PRO A 376 -3.86 -5.46 23.46
CA PRO A 376 -3.72 -4.57 24.59
C PRO A 376 -3.94 -5.22 25.95
N THR A 377 -4.58 -6.40 25.97
CA THR A 377 -4.84 -7.16 27.22
C THR A 377 -3.66 -8.01 27.66
N THR A 378 -2.69 -8.23 26.78
CA THR A 378 -1.45 -8.95 27.07
C THR A 378 -0.34 -7.97 27.47
N PRO A 379 0.57 -8.36 28.40
CA PRO A 379 1.69 -7.48 28.77
C PRO A 379 2.59 -7.18 27.58
N THR A 380 2.56 -5.95 27.10
CA THR A 380 3.39 -5.43 26.01
C THR A 380 4.30 -4.31 26.50
N VAL A 381 5.38 -4.03 25.78
CA VAL A 381 6.26 -2.89 26.08
C VAL A 381 5.47 -1.59 25.93
N ILE A 382 5.49 -0.75 26.97
CA ILE A 382 4.66 0.47 27.10
C ILE A 382 4.71 1.39 25.86
N ILE A 383 5.81 1.39 25.11
CA ILE A 383 5.94 2.22 23.90
C ILE A 383 4.81 1.95 22.90
N ILE A 384 4.39 0.69 22.75
CA ILE A 384 3.23 0.35 21.89
C ILE A 384 1.96 0.95 22.47
N ASN A 385 1.78 0.86 23.77
CA ASN A 385 0.62 1.41 24.46
C ASN A 385 0.54 2.93 24.28
N TYR A 386 1.68 3.64 24.26
CA TYR A 386 1.72 5.07 23.95
C TYR A 386 1.47 5.36 22.46
N ILE A 387 1.92 4.52 21.54
CA ILE A 387 1.64 4.67 20.10
C ILE A 387 0.14 4.43 19.83
N CYS A 388 -0.44 3.40 20.41
CA CYS A 388 -1.90 3.17 20.35
C CYS A 388 -2.68 4.32 21.01
N LEU A 389 -2.19 4.87 22.13
CA LEU A 389 -2.78 6.04 22.78
C LEU A 389 -2.60 7.31 21.94
N PHE A 390 -1.48 7.45 21.24
CA PHE A 390 -1.21 8.59 20.36
C PHE A 390 -2.09 8.55 19.11
N ASP A 391 -2.28 7.39 18.51
CA ASP A 391 -3.29 7.18 17.46
C ASP A 391 -4.68 7.51 17.99
N TYR A 392 -5.02 7.09 19.20
CA TYR A 392 -6.29 7.41 19.86
C TYR A 392 -6.46 8.93 20.11
N LEU A 393 -5.44 9.63 20.57
CA LEU A 393 -5.50 11.09 20.84
C LEU A 393 -5.49 11.94 19.56
N PHE A 394 -4.80 11.51 18.50
CA PHE A 394 -4.75 12.25 17.22
C PHE A 394 -5.93 11.97 16.30
N ILE A 395 -6.59 10.82 16.47
CA ILE A 395 -7.78 10.46 15.69
C ILE A 395 -9.06 11.04 16.33
N SER A 396 -9.03 11.34 17.63
CA SER A 396 -10.17 11.90 18.37
C SER A 396 -10.26 13.44 18.32
N SER A 397 -9.28 14.14 17.76
CA SER A 397 -9.29 15.59 17.51
C SER A 397 -9.59 15.88 16.03
#